data_3e666b88fc306f073333c6d04b37c320
#
_entry.id   3e666b88fc306f073333c6d04b37c320
#
_cell.length_a   1.000
_cell.length_b   1.000
_cell.length_c   1.000
_cell.angle_alpha   90.00
_cell.angle_beta   90.00
_cell.angle_gamma   90.00
#
_symmetry.space_group_name_H-M   'P 1'
#
loop_
_entity.id
_entity.type
_entity.pdbx_description
1 polymer ?
#
loop_
_entity_poly.entity_id
_entity_poly.type
_entity_poly.pdbx_seq_one_letter_code
_entity_poly.pdbx_strand_id
1 'polypeptide(L)'
;AAAELTRYLMNKYGVPASHVIRHYDVTGKICPNPYVYNTSAHTWDEFKRKISGQAETPQGGNEKTIWNFLTGKGLNAYAVAGIMGNLYAESGLMPNNLQNAYNNKLGKTDAEYTAAVDNGSYGNFVKDSAGYGLAQWTYWSRKQALFNHAKQAGVSIADLNMQLGFLWEELQGYTAVMDALKKAGSVRAASDAVLTGYEKPADQSETVKKKRAENGEGYYKKYA
;
A
#
# COMPACT_ATOMS: atom_id res chain seq x y z
N ALA A 1 -8.37 14.58 18.19
CA ALA A 1 -7.84 15.76 18.90
C ALA A 1 -6.72 16.49 18.13
N ALA A 2 -5.47 15.95 18.02
CA ALA A 2 -4.35 16.71 17.39
C ALA A 2 -4.63 17.13 15.94
N ALA A 3 -5.08 16.21 15.09
CA ALA A 3 -5.41 16.52 13.68
C ALA A 3 -6.57 17.53 13.55
N GLU A 4 -7.56 17.47 14.43
CA GLU A 4 -8.67 18.43 14.43
C GLU A 4 -8.22 19.83 14.79
N LEU A 5 -7.39 19.95 15.85
CA LEU A 5 -6.79 21.23 16.22
C LEU A 5 -5.94 21.79 15.08
N THR A 6 -5.11 20.95 14.46
CA THR A 6 -4.28 21.37 13.33
C THR A 6 -5.15 21.85 12.17
N ARG A 7 -6.21 21.13 11.80
CA ARG A 7 -7.17 21.57 10.76
C ARG A 7 -7.81 22.92 11.11
N TYR A 8 -8.25 23.08 12.35
CA TYR A 8 -8.80 24.36 12.80
C TYR A 8 -7.81 25.50 12.61
N LEU A 9 -6.54 25.31 13.03
CA LEU A 9 -5.50 26.31 12.87
C LEU A 9 -5.14 26.58 11.41
N MET A 10 -5.06 25.52 10.57
CA MET A 10 -4.86 25.66 9.12
C MET A 10 -5.95 26.53 8.49
N ASN A 11 -7.20 26.25 8.79
CA ASN A 11 -8.33 27.01 8.26
C ASN A 11 -8.30 28.45 8.78
N LYS A 12 -8.04 28.65 10.05
CA LYS A 12 -7.99 29.97 10.69
C LYS A 12 -6.92 30.89 10.11
N TYR A 13 -5.76 30.32 9.77
CA TYR A 13 -4.60 31.09 9.30
C TYR A 13 -4.29 30.90 7.81
N GLY A 14 -5.12 30.19 7.06
CA GLY A 14 -4.91 29.96 5.62
C GLY A 14 -3.67 29.11 5.31
N VAL A 15 -3.25 28.22 6.20
CA VAL A 15 -2.05 27.39 6.02
C VAL A 15 -2.42 26.10 5.29
N PRO A 16 -1.85 25.81 4.11
CA PRO A 16 -2.12 24.57 3.40
C PRO A 16 -1.48 23.38 4.12
N ALA A 17 -2.06 22.19 3.96
CA ALA A 17 -1.57 20.96 4.60
C ALA A 17 -0.11 20.63 4.24
N SER A 18 0.36 21.02 3.04
CA SER A 18 1.76 20.88 2.61
C SER A 18 2.75 21.61 3.51
N HIS A 19 2.34 22.74 4.10
CA HIS A 19 3.19 23.54 5.00
C HIS A 19 3.16 23.10 6.46
N VAL A 20 2.35 22.10 6.80
CA VAL A 20 2.41 21.50 8.14
C VAL A 20 3.53 20.47 8.15
N ILE A 21 4.58 20.75 8.90
CA ILE A 21 5.80 19.95 8.98
C ILE A 21 6.08 19.54 10.43
N ARG A 22 6.92 18.51 10.63
CA ARG A 22 7.38 18.08 11.96
C ARG A 22 8.57 18.92 12.39
N HIS A 23 8.81 19.00 13.68
CA HIS A 23 10.07 19.54 14.20
C HIS A 23 11.28 18.76 13.64
N TYR A 24 11.11 17.45 13.45
CA TYR A 24 12.09 16.60 12.79
C TYR A 24 12.48 17.08 11.38
N ASP A 25 11.53 17.56 10.59
CA ASP A 25 11.77 18.00 9.21
C ASP A 25 12.62 19.28 9.14
N VAL A 26 12.71 20.03 10.26
CA VAL A 26 13.49 21.28 10.35
C VAL A 26 14.85 21.06 11.03
N THR A 27 14.90 20.24 12.08
CA THR A 27 16.08 20.17 12.97
C THR A 27 16.70 18.79 13.06
N GLY A 28 16.08 17.75 12.49
CA GLY A 28 16.48 16.34 12.68
C GLY A 28 16.15 15.78 14.07
N LYS A 29 15.61 16.59 15.00
CA LYS A 29 15.20 16.10 16.32
C LYS A 29 14.00 15.17 16.20
N ILE A 30 14.04 14.02 16.88
CA ILE A 30 12.95 13.04 16.90
C ILE A 30 11.71 13.63 17.61
N CYS A 31 10.94 14.43 16.86
CA CYS A 31 9.76 15.13 17.35
C CYS A 31 8.78 15.46 16.21
N PRO A 32 7.50 15.10 16.35
CA PRO A 32 6.97 14.22 17.39
C PRO A 32 7.24 12.74 17.11
N ASN A 33 7.80 12.05 18.08
CA ASN A 33 7.75 10.61 18.14
C ASN A 33 6.28 10.24 18.52
N PRO A 34 5.53 9.38 17.90
CA PRO A 34 5.86 8.29 16.98
C PRO A 34 5.78 8.63 15.48
N TYR A 35 5.44 9.86 15.10
CA TYR A 35 5.31 10.27 13.68
C TYR A 35 6.65 10.34 12.93
N VAL A 36 7.78 10.27 13.62
CA VAL A 36 9.11 10.18 12.98
C VAL A 36 9.44 8.73 12.64
N TYR A 37 9.13 7.80 13.54
CA TYR A 37 9.41 6.37 13.34
C TYR A 37 8.27 5.61 12.65
N ASN A 38 7.13 6.26 12.42
CA ASN A 38 5.94 5.64 11.82
C ASN A 38 5.56 4.32 12.50
N THR A 39 5.61 4.28 13.83
CA THR A 39 5.29 3.09 14.61
C THR A 39 3.79 2.91 14.74
N SER A 40 3.28 1.76 14.28
CA SER A 40 1.87 1.32 14.44
C SER A 40 0.81 2.26 13.82
N ALA A 41 -0.27 2.55 14.55
CA ALA A 41 -1.44 3.33 14.12
C ALA A 41 -1.21 4.86 13.99
N HIS A 42 0.01 5.36 14.16
CA HIS A 42 0.31 6.79 14.17
C HIS A 42 1.45 7.13 13.23
N THR A 43 1.18 7.06 11.92
CA THR A 43 2.14 7.49 10.90
C THR A 43 1.98 8.97 10.57
N TRP A 44 3.07 9.59 10.10
CA TRP A 44 3.02 10.98 9.63
C TRP A 44 2.08 11.15 8.43
N ASP A 45 2.07 10.20 7.53
CA ASP A 45 1.20 10.22 6.35
C ASP A 45 -0.28 10.13 6.74
N GLU A 46 -0.62 9.31 7.73
CA GLU A 46 -1.98 9.28 8.27
C GLU A 46 -2.37 10.62 8.89
N PHE A 47 -1.47 11.24 9.65
CA PHE A 47 -1.71 12.57 10.21
C PHE A 47 -1.92 13.61 9.09
N LYS A 48 -1.07 13.62 8.06
CA LYS A 48 -1.18 14.53 6.91
C LYS A 48 -2.50 14.33 6.16
N ARG A 49 -2.94 13.10 5.95
CA ARG A 49 -4.26 12.81 5.36
C ARG A 49 -5.40 13.37 6.22
N LYS A 50 -5.37 13.15 7.52
CA LYS A 50 -6.39 13.67 8.45
C LYS A 50 -6.49 15.20 8.41
N ILE A 51 -5.39 15.90 8.27
CA ILE A 51 -5.42 17.38 8.22
C ILE A 51 -5.76 17.93 6.84
N SER A 52 -5.50 17.20 5.75
CA SER A 52 -5.84 17.64 4.39
C SER A 52 -7.33 17.51 4.04
N GLY A 53 -8.15 16.94 4.93
CA GLY A 53 -9.58 16.71 4.68
C GLY A 53 -9.86 15.60 3.68
N GLN A 54 -8.84 14.86 3.26
CA GLN A 54 -9.04 13.63 2.49
C GLN A 54 -9.80 12.64 3.38
N ALA A 55 -10.88 12.08 2.84
CA ALA A 55 -11.69 11.10 3.56
C ALA A 55 -10.78 10.02 4.15
N GLU A 56 -11.01 9.66 5.42
CA GLU A 56 -10.37 8.52 6.02
C GLU A 56 -10.63 7.31 5.10
N THR A 57 -9.59 6.82 4.42
CA THR A 57 -9.52 5.40 4.20
C THR A 57 -9.03 4.84 5.54
N PRO A 58 -9.89 4.27 6.36
CA PRO A 58 -9.44 3.66 7.60
C PRO A 58 -8.42 2.60 7.21
N GLN A 59 -7.30 2.48 7.91
CA GLN A 59 -6.40 1.34 7.75
C GLN A 59 -7.20 0.03 7.93
N GLY A 60 -8.19 0.02 8.84
CA GLY A 60 -9.21 -1.03 8.92
C GLY A 60 -10.14 -1.09 7.70
N GLY A 61 -10.30 -0.01 6.91
CA GLY A 61 -11.06 0.00 5.67
C GLY A 61 -10.38 -0.75 4.54
N ASN A 62 -9.09 -0.50 4.30
CA ASN A 62 -8.33 -1.20 3.26
C ASN A 62 -8.21 -2.70 3.58
N GLU A 63 -7.84 -3.05 4.82
CA GLU A 63 -7.76 -4.44 5.25
C GLU A 63 -9.06 -5.20 5.00
N LYS A 64 -10.19 -4.66 5.47
CA LYS A 64 -11.49 -5.29 5.31
C LYS A 64 -11.92 -5.35 3.84
N THR A 65 -11.65 -4.31 3.07
CA THR A 65 -11.94 -4.28 1.64
C THR A 65 -11.14 -5.33 0.89
N ILE A 66 -9.83 -5.46 1.17
CA ILE A 66 -8.96 -6.47 0.56
C ILE A 66 -9.42 -7.87 0.94
N TRP A 67 -9.70 -8.11 2.23
CA TRP A 67 -10.20 -9.38 2.72
C TRP A 67 -11.50 -9.79 2.01
N ASN A 68 -12.49 -8.90 1.99
CA ASN A 68 -13.78 -9.17 1.37
C ASN A 68 -13.67 -9.38 -0.14
N PHE A 69 -12.82 -8.60 -0.81
CA PHE A 69 -12.59 -8.76 -2.25
C PHE A 69 -12.02 -10.14 -2.57
N LEU A 70 -10.96 -10.55 -1.90
CA LEU A 70 -10.29 -11.84 -2.15
C LEU A 70 -11.16 -13.03 -1.74
N THR A 71 -11.89 -12.93 -0.63
CA THR A 71 -12.88 -13.95 -0.22
C THR A 71 -13.99 -14.05 -1.25
N GLY A 72 -14.49 -12.91 -1.76
CA GLY A 72 -15.50 -12.86 -2.83
C GLY A 72 -15.04 -13.47 -4.16
N LYS A 73 -13.72 -13.62 -4.36
CA LYS A 73 -13.13 -14.37 -5.49
C LYS A 73 -13.04 -15.87 -5.26
N GLY A 74 -13.55 -16.38 -4.13
CA GLY A 74 -13.60 -17.81 -3.80
C GLY A 74 -12.33 -18.36 -3.16
N LEU A 75 -11.41 -17.50 -2.71
CA LEU A 75 -10.26 -17.93 -1.93
C LEU A 75 -10.65 -18.25 -0.48
N ASN A 76 -10.04 -19.29 0.10
CA ASN A 76 -10.22 -19.61 1.51
C ASN A 76 -9.44 -18.63 2.41
N ALA A 77 -9.76 -18.62 3.70
CA ALA A 77 -9.17 -17.69 4.67
C ALA A 77 -7.64 -17.76 4.75
N TYR A 78 -7.03 -18.95 4.60
CA TYR A 78 -5.57 -19.11 4.58
C TYR A 78 -4.93 -18.42 3.37
N ALA A 79 -5.53 -18.59 2.20
CA ALA A 79 -5.07 -17.96 0.96
C ALA A 79 -5.16 -16.43 1.04
N VAL A 80 -6.31 -15.91 1.49
CA VAL A 80 -6.53 -14.46 1.66
C VAL A 80 -5.51 -13.88 2.63
N ALA A 81 -5.35 -14.50 3.80
CA ALA A 81 -4.40 -14.06 4.81
C ALA A 81 -2.95 -14.09 4.31
N GLY A 82 -2.56 -15.14 3.58
CA GLY A 82 -1.22 -15.26 2.99
C GLY A 82 -0.93 -14.17 1.94
N ILE A 83 -1.90 -13.85 1.07
CA ILE A 83 -1.80 -12.72 0.13
C ILE A 83 -1.64 -11.41 0.92
N MET A 84 -2.52 -11.15 1.89
CA MET A 84 -2.49 -9.91 2.66
C MET A 84 -1.20 -9.71 3.44
N GLY A 85 -0.60 -10.79 3.97
CA GLY A 85 0.69 -10.74 4.65
C GLY A 85 1.82 -10.29 3.73
N ASN A 86 1.79 -10.69 2.46
CA ASN A 86 2.72 -10.20 1.43
C ASN A 86 2.45 -8.75 1.06
N LEU A 87 1.22 -8.38 0.73
CA LEU A 87 0.84 -7.01 0.40
C LEU A 87 1.17 -6.03 1.54
N TYR A 88 1.02 -6.47 2.81
CA TYR A 88 1.44 -5.66 3.95
C TYR A 88 2.95 -5.41 3.96
N ALA A 89 3.75 -6.43 3.67
CA ALA A 89 5.20 -6.28 3.60
C ALA A 89 5.65 -5.39 2.43
N GLU A 90 4.91 -5.35 1.31
CA GLU A 90 5.20 -4.52 0.15
C GLU A 90 4.81 -3.05 0.37
N SER A 91 3.62 -2.79 0.89
CA SER A 91 3.02 -1.45 0.88
C SER A 91 2.30 -1.05 2.17
N GLY A 92 2.26 -1.91 3.19
CA GLY A 92 1.40 -1.69 4.35
C GLY A 92 -0.10 -1.70 4.00
N LEU A 93 -0.50 -2.36 2.92
CA LEU A 93 -1.85 -2.36 2.34
C LEU A 93 -2.31 -0.97 1.84
N MET A 94 -1.36 -0.11 1.49
CA MET A 94 -1.63 1.24 1.01
C MET A 94 -1.56 1.30 -0.52
N PRO A 95 -2.67 1.60 -1.22
CA PRO A 95 -2.70 1.62 -2.68
C PRO A 95 -1.96 2.82 -3.29
N ASN A 96 -1.66 3.84 -2.53
CA ASN A 96 -0.88 5.00 -2.97
C ASN A 96 0.60 4.93 -2.56
N ASN A 97 1.08 3.82 -2.01
CA ASN A 97 2.45 3.72 -1.52
C ASN A 97 3.46 3.81 -2.66
N LEU A 98 4.29 4.83 -2.64
CA LEU A 98 5.50 4.94 -3.44
C LEU A 98 6.65 4.29 -2.68
N GLN A 99 7.48 3.51 -3.34
CA GLN A 99 8.65 2.90 -2.73
C GLN A 99 9.49 3.95 -1.96
N ASN A 100 9.71 3.72 -0.67
CA ASN A 100 10.31 4.71 0.26
C ASN A 100 11.62 5.34 -0.24
N ALA A 101 12.47 4.57 -0.92
CA ALA A 101 13.72 5.09 -1.49
C ALA A 101 13.48 6.15 -2.60
N TYR A 102 12.31 6.11 -3.24
CA TYR A 102 11.96 7.03 -4.31
C TYR A 102 11.25 8.29 -3.81
N ASN A 103 10.70 8.32 -2.60
CA ASN A 103 10.18 9.56 -2.01
C ASN A 103 11.26 10.64 -1.99
N ASN A 104 12.43 10.31 -1.47
CA ASN A 104 13.58 11.24 -1.45
C ASN A 104 14.15 11.52 -2.85
N LYS A 105 14.29 10.47 -3.68
CA LYS A 105 14.86 10.59 -5.03
C LYS A 105 14.04 11.48 -5.96
N LEU A 106 12.72 11.43 -5.83
CA LEU A 106 11.79 12.22 -6.65
C LEU A 106 11.33 13.50 -5.96
N GLY A 107 11.66 13.69 -4.67
CA GLY A 107 11.21 14.84 -3.88
C GLY A 107 9.68 14.89 -3.73
N LYS A 108 9.01 13.72 -3.64
CA LYS A 108 7.55 13.61 -3.58
C LYS A 108 7.12 12.68 -2.46
N THR A 109 6.08 13.07 -1.76
CA THR A 109 5.30 12.16 -0.92
C THR A 109 4.46 11.20 -1.78
N ASP A 110 3.93 10.14 -1.20
CA ASP A 110 3.02 9.21 -1.87
C ASP A 110 1.82 9.92 -2.51
N ALA A 111 1.25 10.88 -1.78
CA ALA A 111 0.10 11.64 -2.25
C ALA A 111 0.47 12.60 -3.41
N GLU A 112 1.60 13.30 -3.31
CA GLU A 112 2.08 14.20 -4.36
C GLU A 112 2.47 13.44 -5.63
N TYR A 113 3.10 12.26 -5.47
CA TYR A 113 3.42 11.40 -6.61
C TYR A 113 2.14 10.92 -7.31
N THR A 114 1.19 10.38 -6.55
CA THR A 114 -0.11 9.94 -7.07
C THR A 114 -0.83 11.06 -7.81
N ALA A 115 -0.97 12.23 -7.17
CA ALA A 115 -1.64 13.39 -7.78
C ALA A 115 -0.94 13.86 -9.06
N ALA A 116 0.39 13.85 -9.10
CA ALA A 116 1.17 14.27 -10.27
C ALA A 116 1.02 13.28 -11.44
N VAL A 117 0.89 11.98 -11.17
CA VAL A 117 0.60 10.97 -12.20
C VAL A 117 -0.82 11.12 -12.70
N ASP A 118 -1.80 11.23 -11.79
CA ASP A 118 -3.22 11.31 -12.15
C ASP A 118 -3.55 12.54 -13.00
N ASN A 119 -2.97 13.70 -12.69
CA ASN A 119 -3.18 14.94 -13.42
C ASN A 119 -2.26 15.11 -14.64
N GLY A 120 -1.33 14.17 -14.87
CA GLY A 120 -0.42 14.16 -16.03
C GLY A 120 0.81 15.05 -15.90
N SER A 121 1.02 15.74 -14.76
CA SER A 121 2.22 16.57 -14.54
C SER A 121 3.50 15.75 -14.33
N TYR A 122 3.37 14.44 -14.04
CA TYR A 122 4.46 13.48 -13.98
C TYR A 122 4.28 12.37 -15.02
N GLY A 123 4.91 12.53 -16.18
CA GLY A 123 4.78 11.59 -17.30
C GLY A 123 5.69 10.35 -17.24
N ASN A 124 6.55 10.22 -16.22
CA ASN A 124 7.56 9.16 -16.17
C ASN A 124 7.14 7.92 -15.33
N PHE A 125 5.89 7.86 -14.88
CA PHE A 125 5.35 6.79 -14.02
C PHE A 125 5.76 5.39 -14.48
N VAL A 126 5.61 5.11 -15.76
CA VAL A 126 5.86 3.78 -16.34
C VAL A 126 7.35 3.43 -16.36
N LYS A 127 8.24 4.42 -16.46
CA LYS A 127 9.67 4.21 -16.73
C LYS A 127 10.59 4.55 -15.56
N ASP A 128 10.07 5.07 -14.46
CA ASP A 128 10.88 5.55 -13.33
C ASP A 128 11.47 4.44 -12.46
N SER A 129 11.06 3.18 -12.66
CA SER A 129 11.49 2.00 -11.89
C SER A 129 11.15 2.07 -10.39
N ALA A 130 10.28 3.00 -9.98
CA ALA A 130 9.79 3.08 -8.61
C ALA A 130 8.67 2.06 -8.37
N GLY A 131 8.75 1.29 -7.30
CA GLY A 131 7.64 0.45 -6.85
C GLY A 131 6.45 1.31 -6.43
N TYR A 132 5.23 0.92 -6.82
CA TYR A 132 4.02 1.67 -6.51
C TYR A 132 2.83 0.76 -6.20
N GLY A 133 2.00 1.20 -5.26
CA GLY A 133 0.72 0.59 -4.93
C GLY A 133 0.83 -0.69 -4.11
N LEU A 134 -0.28 -1.43 -4.02
CA LEU A 134 -0.43 -2.59 -3.14
C LEU A 134 0.68 -3.64 -3.27
N ALA A 135 1.03 -4.02 -4.51
CA ALA A 135 2.03 -5.05 -4.82
C ALA A 135 3.36 -4.44 -5.29
N GLN A 136 3.63 -3.18 -5.00
CA GLN A 136 4.86 -2.48 -5.37
C GLN A 136 5.27 -2.72 -6.83
N TRP A 137 4.31 -2.54 -7.75
CA TRP A 137 4.56 -2.71 -9.18
C TRP A 137 5.70 -1.83 -9.65
N THR A 138 6.78 -2.44 -10.10
CA THR A 138 8.05 -1.78 -10.44
C THR A 138 8.37 -1.89 -11.92
N TYR A 139 8.15 -3.08 -12.49
CA TYR A 139 8.52 -3.35 -13.89
C TYR A 139 7.64 -2.56 -14.85
N TRP A 140 8.25 -1.96 -15.87
CA TRP A 140 7.58 -1.01 -16.77
C TRP A 140 6.27 -1.54 -17.39
N SER A 141 6.22 -2.81 -17.80
CA SER A 141 5.00 -3.36 -18.42
C SER A 141 3.88 -3.53 -17.41
N ARG A 142 4.18 -3.88 -16.15
CA ARG A 142 3.20 -3.97 -15.08
C ARG A 142 2.69 -2.58 -14.68
N LYS A 143 3.57 -1.59 -14.62
CA LYS A 143 3.17 -0.19 -14.36
C LYS A 143 2.35 0.38 -15.51
N GLN A 144 2.69 0.05 -16.76
CA GLN A 144 1.87 0.45 -17.92
C GLN A 144 0.48 -0.17 -17.86
N ALA A 145 0.37 -1.45 -17.50
CA ALA A 145 -0.92 -2.13 -17.35
C ALA A 145 -1.74 -1.49 -16.22
N LEU A 146 -1.17 -1.29 -15.04
CA LEU A 146 -1.81 -0.59 -13.92
C LEU A 146 -2.33 0.81 -14.34
N PHE A 147 -1.51 1.58 -15.03
CA PHE A 147 -1.89 2.90 -15.52
C PHE A 147 -3.04 2.85 -16.53
N ASN A 148 -3.00 1.87 -17.43
CA ASN A 148 -4.08 1.67 -18.41
C ASN A 148 -5.40 1.29 -17.73
N HIS A 149 -5.37 0.40 -16.71
CA HIS A 149 -6.54 0.04 -15.92
C HIS A 149 -7.15 1.28 -15.23
N ALA A 150 -6.33 2.11 -14.60
CA ALA A 150 -6.78 3.34 -13.97
C ALA A 150 -7.43 4.31 -14.98
N LYS A 151 -6.77 4.52 -16.12
CA LYS A 151 -7.29 5.38 -17.20
C LYS A 151 -8.60 4.85 -17.79
N GLN A 152 -8.70 3.56 -18.03
CA GLN A 152 -9.90 2.93 -18.58
C GLN A 152 -11.07 3.01 -17.62
N ALA A 153 -10.80 2.86 -16.32
CA ALA A 153 -11.81 2.98 -15.27
C ALA A 153 -12.15 4.46 -14.93
N GLY A 154 -11.36 5.43 -15.39
CA GLY A 154 -11.55 6.84 -15.06
C GLY A 154 -11.30 7.17 -13.59
N VAL A 155 -10.39 6.43 -12.95
CA VAL A 155 -10.07 6.57 -11.51
C VAL A 155 -8.58 6.87 -11.30
N SER A 156 -8.21 7.22 -10.07
CA SER A 156 -6.81 7.38 -9.65
C SER A 156 -6.03 6.08 -9.79
N ILE A 157 -4.72 6.19 -10.08
CA ILE A 157 -3.79 5.04 -9.99
C ILE A 157 -3.75 4.44 -8.56
N ALA A 158 -4.19 5.20 -7.55
CA ALA A 158 -4.31 4.77 -6.14
C ALA A 158 -5.69 4.22 -5.78
N ASP A 159 -6.61 4.03 -6.72
CA ASP A 159 -7.91 3.45 -6.41
C ASP A 159 -7.75 2.00 -5.96
N LEU A 160 -8.20 1.70 -4.73
CA LEU A 160 -8.02 0.38 -4.12
C LEU A 160 -8.73 -0.72 -4.90
N ASN A 161 -9.97 -0.47 -5.35
CA ASN A 161 -10.75 -1.49 -6.04
C ASN A 161 -10.17 -1.78 -7.43
N MET A 162 -9.70 -0.75 -8.12
CA MET A 162 -9.01 -0.91 -9.41
C MET A 162 -7.73 -1.72 -9.22
N GLN A 163 -6.90 -1.40 -8.22
CA GLN A 163 -5.68 -2.14 -7.94
C GLN A 163 -5.95 -3.60 -7.55
N LEU A 164 -7.01 -3.86 -6.79
CA LEU A 164 -7.43 -5.23 -6.45
C LEU A 164 -7.90 -6.01 -7.69
N GLY A 165 -8.63 -5.35 -8.59
CA GLY A 165 -9.00 -5.93 -9.88
C GLY A 165 -7.79 -6.31 -10.70
N PHE A 166 -6.83 -5.40 -10.84
CA PHE A 166 -5.58 -5.63 -11.56
C PHE A 166 -4.72 -6.73 -10.93
N LEU A 167 -4.54 -6.71 -9.59
CA LEU A 167 -3.86 -7.76 -8.85
C LEU A 167 -4.49 -9.14 -9.12
N TRP A 168 -5.81 -9.20 -9.11
CA TRP A 168 -6.54 -10.44 -9.37
C TRP A 168 -6.30 -10.96 -10.79
N GLU A 169 -6.34 -10.10 -11.79
CA GLU A 169 -6.04 -10.46 -13.19
C GLU A 169 -4.61 -10.97 -13.33
N GLU A 170 -3.63 -10.30 -12.75
CA GLU A 170 -2.25 -10.78 -12.76
C GLU A 170 -2.14 -12.17 -12.12
N LEU A 171 -2.72 -12.37 -10.92
CA LEU A 171 -2.66 -13.65 -10.22
C LEU A 171 -3.24 -14.81 -11.05
N GLN A 172 -4.29 -14.58 -11.86
CA GLN A 172 -4.82 -15.60 -12.76
C GLN A 172 -3.78 -16.09 -13.78
N GLY A 173 -2.84 -15.25 -14.18
CA GLY A 173 -1.70 -15.62 -15.03
C GLY A 173 -0.64 -16.50 -14.35
N TYR A 174 -0.63 -16.55 -13.02
CA TYR A 174 0.32 -17.35 -12.23
C TYR A 174 -0.33 -18.67 -11.77
N THR A 175 -0.58 -19.59 -12.71
CA THR A 175 -1.35 -20.82 -12.45
C THR A 175 -0.85 -21.62 -11.25
N ALA A 176 0.46 -21.81 -11.11
CA ALA A 176 1.04 -22.55 -9.98
C ALA A 176 0.77 -21.85 -8.63
N VAL A 177 0.80 -20.52 -8.59
CA VAL A 177 0.45 -19.74 -7.39
C VAL A 177 -1.02 -19.89 -7.07
N MET A 178 -1.89 -19.75 -8.08
CA MET A 178 -3.33 -19.89 -7.91
C MET A 178 -3.73 -21.29 -7.44
N ASP A 179 -3.09 -22.33 -7.96
CA ASP A 179 -3.34 -23.71 -7.52
C ASP A 179 -2.91 -23.92 -6.08
N ALA A 180 -1.75 -23.36 -5.68
CA ALA A 180 -1.29 -23.40 -4.30
C ALA A 180 -2.24 -22.63 -3.36
N LEU A 181 -2.71 -21.46 -3.76
CA LEU A 181 -3.67 -20.65 -2.98
C LEU A 181 -5.01 -21.38 -2.80
N LYS A 182 -5.57 -21.97 -3.85
CA LYS A 182 -6.83 -22.72 -3.78
C LYS A 182 -6.75 -23.94 -2.86
N LYS A 183 -5.57 -24.55 -2.72
CA LYS A 183 -5.30 -25.72 -1.90
C LYS A 183 -4.68 -25.39 -0.54
N ALA A 184 -4.47 -24.11 -0.23
CA ALA A 184 -3.75 -23.70 0.97
C ALA A 184 -4.46 -24.21 2.24
N GLY A 185 -3.73 -24.96 3.04
CA GLY A 185 -4.16 -25.46 4.36
C GLY A 185 -3.52 -24.71 5.53
N SER A 186 -2.71 -23.67 5.26
CA SER A 186 -2.13 -22.78 6.26
C SER A 186 -1.79 -21.42 5.64
N VAL A 187 -1.75 -20.38 6.47
CA VAL A 187 -1.29 -19.04 6.08
C VAL A 187 0.14 -19.08 5.56
N ARG A 188 1.01 -19.88 6.20
CA ARG A 188 2.41 -20.01 5.78
C ARG A 188 2.54 -20.55 4.36
N ALA A 189 1.83 -21.63 4.03
CA ALA A 189 1.88 -22.20 2.69
C ALA A 189 1.39 -21.23 1.63
N ALA A 190 0.30 -20.50 1.90
CA ALA A 190 -0.22 -19.47 1.00
C ALA A 190 0.76 -18.31 0.84
N SER A 191 1.32 -17.80 1.93
CA SER A 191 2.29 -16.70 1.93
C SER A 191 3.55 -17.04 1.15
N ASP A 192 4.11 -18.24 1.36
CA ASP A 192 5.30 -18.69 0.65
C ASP A 192 5.06 -18.83 -0.86
N ALA A 193 3.88 -19.33 -1.26
CA ALA A 193 3.51 -19.42 -2.68
C ALA A 193 3.44 -18.04 -3.35
N VAL A 194 2.87 -17.03 -2.68
CA VAL A 194 2.82 -15.65 -3.18
C VAL A 194 4.22 -15.06 -3.25
N LEU A 195 5.01 -15.16 -2.18
CA LEU A 195 6.35 -14.61 -2.13
C LEU A 195 7.24 -15.18 -3.23
N THR A 196 7.27 -16.50 -3.39
CA THR A 196 8.20 -17.16 -4.32
C THR A 196 7.71 -17.18 -5.77
N GLY A 197 6.38 -17.21 -5.97
CA GLY A 197 5.78 -17.35 -7.29
C GLY A 197 5.35 -16.04 -7.93
N TYR A 198 4.87 -15.08 -7.16
CA TYR A 198 4.31 -13.82 -7.66
C TYR A 198 5.20 -12.60 -7.35
N GLU A 199 5.50 -12.32 -6.08
CA GLU A 199 6.28 -11.12 -5.69
C GLU A 199 7.76 -11.23 -6.06
N LYS A 200 8.38 -12.37 -5.82
CA LYS A 200 9.77 -12.69 -6.15
C LYS A 200 10.76 -11.61 -5.69
N PRO A 201 10.74 -11.20 -4.41
CA PRO A 201 11.71 -10.25 -3.90
C PRO A 201 13.13 -10.84 -4.00
N ALA A 202 14.15 -9.97 -3.96
CA ALA A 202 15.55 -10.39 -4.00
C ALA A 202 15.93 -11.28 -2.81
N ASP A 203 15.39 -10.99 -1.61
CA ASP A 203 15.56 -11.83 -0.42
C ASP A 203 14.32 -12.73 -0.21
N GLN A 204 14.53 -14.03 -0.36
CA GLN A 204 13.53 -15.08 -0.13
C GLN A 204 13.93 -16.02 1.02
N SER A 205 14.75 -15.53 1.95
CA SER A 205 15.20 -16.29 3.12
C SER A 205 14.04 -16.74 4.01
N GLU A 206 14.31 -17.74 4.85
CA GLU A 206 13.32 -18.21 5.84
C GLU A 206 12.86 -17.09 6.79
N THR A 207 13.72 -16.14 7.11
CA THR A 207 13.38 -14.98 7.93
C THR A 207 12.32 -14.11 7.25
N VAL A 208 12.49 -13.81 5.96
CA VAL A 208 11.52 -13.02 5.18
C VAL A 208 10.21 -13.76 5.03
N LYS A 209 10.24 -15.06 4.67
CA LYS A 209 9.05 -15.91 4.57
C LYS A 209 8.27 -15.94 5.87
N LYS A 210 8.96 -16.19 7.00
CA LYS A 210 8.35 -16.22 8.33
C LYS A 210 7.68 -14.90 8.66
N LYS A 211 8.34 -13.76 8.45
CA LYS A 211 7.80 -12.44 8.75
C LYS A 211 6.54 -12.13 7.93
N ARG A 212 6.53 -12.47 6.64
CA ARG A 212 5.34 -12.27 5.78
C ARG A 212 4.18 -13.17 6.21
N ALA A 213 4.45 -14.42 6.57
CA ALA A 213 3.45 -15.32 7.11
C ALA A 213 2.89 -14.83 8.47
N GLU A 214 3.73 -14.34 9.37
CA GLU A 214 3.30 -13.76 10.65
C GLU A 214 2.38 -12.55 10.47
N ASN A 215 2.65 -11.68 9.49
CA ASN A 215 1.73 -10.61 9.10
C ASN A 215 0.37 -11.19 8.67
N GLY A 216 0.38 -12.23 7.85
CA GLY A 216 -0.82 -12.92 7.40
C GLY A 216 -1.60 -13.57 8.54
N GLU A 217 -0.93 -14.20 9.50
CA GLU A 217 -1.56 -14.78 10.69
C GLU A 217 -2.34 -13.75 11.52
N GLY A 218 -1.85 -12.49 11.54
CA GLY A 218 -2.59 -11.37 12.14
C GLY A 218 -3.94 -11.14 11.47
N TYR A 219 -4.00 -11.15 10.13
CA TYR A 219 -5.24 -11.01 9.36
C TYR A 219 -6.15 -12.23 9.48
N TYR A 220 -5.57 -13.43 9.47
CA TYR A 220 -6.33 -14.66 9.71
C TYR A 220 -7.07 -14.62 11.05
N LYS A 221 -6.37 -14.29 12.14
CA LYS A 221 -6.97 -14.18 13.48
C LYS A 221 -8.05 -13.09 13.57
N LYS A 222 -7.96 -12.06 12.73
CA LYS A 222 -8.87 -10.92 12.76
C LYS A 222 -10.15 -11.15 11.97
N TYR A 223 -10.10 -11.94 10.88
CA TYR A 223 -11.16 -11.99 9.89
C TYR A 223 -11.69 -13.40 9.55
N ALA A 224 -11.00 -14.49 9.92
CA ALA A 224 -11.39 -15.87 9.64
C ALA A 224 -12.35 -16.50 10.75
#